data_573786dbd52f1c5ba3bb709ce7f7088c
#
_entry.id   573786dbd52f1c5ba3bb709ce7f7088c
#
_cell.length_a   1.000
_cell.length_b   1.000
_cell.length_c   1.000
_cell.angle_alpha   90.00
_cell.angle_beta   90.00
_cell.angle_gamma   90.00
#
_symmetry.space_group_name_H-M   'P 1'
#
loop_
_entity.id
_entity.type
_entity.pdbx_description
1 polymer ?
#
loop_
_entity_poly.entity_id
_entity_poly.type
_entity_poly.pdbx_seq_one_letter_code
_entity_poly.pdbx_strand_id
1 'polypeptide(L)'
;GVALYLFDPAGTGDNKVRYWGSIATDVVEPYGFCFARRGEEVHAVLVGHEGELRQFIVAAGPDGRPAAQLVRRAEIGSISEGCAADPATDALYIAEENIGLWRYGLDPASGGTRTLVQPVAPGLLVADAEGLTTLTDGAARYLIASSQGDSTFPVWRIDGAEPQFKGRFVVVDGTVDGVTGTDGLAALGGPVGPFPEGLVVIQDDVNDTGTQNFKYVDWRDIRAALGL
;
A
#
# COMPACT_ATOMS: atom_id res chain seq x y z
N GLY A 1 0.29 16.83 -9.51
CA GLY A 1 1.60 16.77 -8.84
C GLY A 1 1.54 16.08 -7.49
N VAL A 2 2.69 15.68 -6.96
CA VAL A 2 2.81 15.01 -5.65
C VAL A 2 3.50 15.95 -4.67
N ALA A 3 2.83 16.26 -3.54
CA ALA A 3 3.40 17.01 -2.44
C ALA A 3 4.25 16.08 -1.56
N LEU A 4 5.45 16.52 -1.21
CA LEU A 4 6.40 15.76 -0.40
C LEU A 4 6.63 16.46 0.94
N TYR A 5 6.70 15.66 1.99
CA TYR A 5 6.95 16.10 3.34
C TYR A 5 8.13 15.36 3.95
N LEU A 6 8.93 16.04 4.75
CA LEU A 6 9.98 15.44 5.55
C LEU A 6 9.43 15.16 6.94
N PHE A 7 9.67 13.94 7.42
CA PHE A 7 9.39 13.53 8.78
C PHE A 7 10.67 13.59 9.61
N ASP A 8 10.63 14.36 10.69
CA ASP A 8 11.71 14.44 11.68
C ASP A 8 11.27 13.70 12.96
N PRO A 9 11.80 12.50 13.25
CA PRO A 9 11.42 11.75 14.44
C PRO A 9 11.78 12.48 15.75
N ALA A 10 12.79 13.37 15.74
CA ALA A 10 13.16 14.19 16.89
C ALA A 10 12.37 15.50 17.01
N GLY A 11 11.63 15.86 15.95
CA GLY A 11 10.78 17.06 15.93
C GLY A 11 9.61 16.96 16.89
N THR A 12 9.09 18.10 17.31
CA THR A 12 7.91 18.22 18.17
C THR A 12 6.86 19.14 17.55
N GLY A 13 5.58 18.84 17.79
CA GLY A 13 4.48 19.61 17.22
C GLY A 13 4.56 19.71 15.70
N ASP A 14 4.31 20.91 15.17
CA ASP A 14 4.28 21.19 13.73
C ASP A 14 5.66 21.03 13.04
N ASN A 15 6.75 20.93 13.80
CA ASN A 15 8.08 20.69 13.25
C ASN A 15 8.35 19.21 12.95
N LYS A 16 7.48 18.31 13.37
CA LYS A 16 7.65 16.86 13.15
C LYS A 16 7.42 16.45 11.71
N VAL A 17 6.48 17.10 11.04
CA VAL A 17 6.19 16.90 9.61
C VAL A 17 6.20 18.26 8.94
N ARG A 18 7.09 18.45 7.98
CA ARG A 18 7.21 19.74 7.27
C ARG A 18 7.17 19.55 5.77
N TYR A 19 6.47 20.44 5.10
CA TYR A 19 6.43 20.47 3.65
C TYR A 19 7.83 20.67 3.08
N TRP A 20 8.25 19.78 2.19
CA TRP A 20 9.55 19.83 1.52
C TRP A 20 9.47 20.46 0.13
N GLY A 21 8.39 20.18 -0.60
CA GLY A 21 8.15 20.66 -1.94
C GLY A 21 7.22 19.73 -2.71
N SER A 22 7.14 19.94 -4.02
CA SER A 22 6.33 19.11 -4.91
C SER A 22 7.13 18.63 -6.10
N ILE A 23 6.77 17.46 -6.63
CA ILE A 23 7.24 16.96 -7.92
C ILE A 23 6.09 17.00 -8.93
N ALA A 24 6.42 17.35 -10.17
CA ALA A 24 5.46 17.33 -11.26
C ALA A 24 5.25 15.92 -11.79
N THR A 25 4.03 15.62 -12.25
CA THR A 25 3.69 14.40 -12.97
C THR A 25 2.79 14.73 -14.15
N ASP A 26 2.79 13.86 -15.15
CA ASP A 26 1.89 13.89 -16.29
C ASP A 26 0.60 13.09 -16.06
N VAL A 27 0.47 12.41 -14.92
CA VAL A 27 -0.78 11.74 -14.52
C VAL A 27 -1.82 12.81 -14.23
N VAL A 28 -2.93 12.75 -14.96
CA VAL A 28 -3.99 13.76 -14.87
C VAL A 28 -4.72 13.65 -13.54
N GLU A 29 -5.09 12.43 -13.17
CA GLU A 29 -5.78 12.10 -11.92
C GLU A 29 -4.94 11.08 -11.12
N PRO A 30 -4.02 11.54 -10.25
CA PRO A 30 -3.30 10.67 -9.35
C PRO A 30 -4.27 9.99 -8.38
N TYR A 31 -4.25 8.67 -8.32
CA TYR A 31 -5.21 7.88 -7.57
C TYR A 31 -4.53 7.03 -6.50
N GLY A 32 -3.47 6.28 -6.86
CA GLY A 32 -2.68 5.51 -5.94
C GLY A 32 -1.23 5.97 -5.82
N PHE A 33 -0.63 5.73 -4.65
CA PHE A 33 0.74 6.14 -4.37
C PHE A 33 1.43 5.21 -3.37
N CYS A 34 2.67 4.84 -3.65
CA CYS A 34 3.55 4.22 -2.67
C CYS A 34 5.01 4.64 -2.81
N PHE A 35 5.74 4.54 -1.69
CA PHE A 35 7.18 4.65 -1.67
C PHE A 35 7.85 3.27 -1.62
N ALA A 36 9.04 3.18 -2.21
CA ALA A 36 9.92 2.04 -2.09
C ALA A 36 11.37 2.51 -1.93
N ARG A 37 12.15 1.74 -1.18
CA ARG A 37 13.60 1.91 -1.16
C ARG A 37 14.22 0.77 -1.96
N ARG A 38 15.10 1.12 -2.91
CA ARG A 38 15.86 0.16 -3.69
C ARG A 38 17.34 0.54 -3.62
N GLY A 39 18.11 -0.19 -2.81
CA GLY A 39 19.45 0.27 -2.44
C GLY A 39 19.41 1.62 -1.71
N GLU A 40 20.16 2.58 -2.20
CA GLU A 40 20.18 3.94 -1.66
C GLU A 40 19.07 4.84 -2.25
N GLU A 41 18.39 4.40 -3.31
CA GLU A 41 17.39 5.18 -3.99
C GLU A 41 16.03 5.11 -3.30
N VAL A 42 15.34 6.25 -3.26
CA VAL A 42 13.93 6.34 -2.86
C VAL A 42 13.10 6.47 -4.12
N HIS A 43 12.26 5.48 -4.36
CA HIS A 43 11.33 5.46 -5.47
C HIS A 43 9.94 5.89 -5.00
N ALA A 44 9.34 6.82 -5.74
CA ALA A 44 7.93 7.18 -5.65
C ALA A 44 7.19 6.54 -6.81
N VAL A 45 6.20 5.72 -6.53
CA VAL A 45 5.35 5.10 -7.54
C VAL A 45 3.98 5.74 -7.48
N LEU A 46 3.52 6.20 -8.62
CA LEU A 46 2.24 6.87 -8.80
C LEU A 46 1.39 6.05 -9.76
N VAL A 47 0.19 5.76 -9.34
CA VAL A 47 -0.84 5.08 -10.13
C VAL A 47 -1.92 6.10 -10.46
N GLY A 48 -2.33 6.17 -11.70
CA GLY A 48 -3.40 7.06 -12.16
C GLY A 48 -4.73 6.35 -12.29
N HIS A 49 -5.81 7.11 -12.19
CA HIS A 49 -7.20 6.62 -12.32
C HIS A 49 -7.43 5.88 -13.65
N GLU A 50 -6.84 6.33 -14.74
CA GLU A 50 -6.95 5.67 -16.05
C GLU A 50 -5.96 4.50 -16.23
N GLY A 51 -5.26 4.10 -15.16
CA GLY A 51 -4.31 2.99 -15.17
C GLY A 51 -2.89 3.38 -15.56
N GLU A 52 -2.52 4.65 -15.46
CA GLU A 52 -1.14 5.06 -15.68
C GLU A 52 -0.23 4.60 -14.55
N LEU A 53 0.93 4.09 -14.88
CA LEU A 53 2.01 3.77 -13.93
C LEU A 53 3.21 4.67 -14.18
N ARG A 54 3.61 5.45 -13.17
CA ARG A 54 4.80 6.30 -13.21
C ARG A 54 5.67 6.01 -11.98
N GLN A 55 6.95 5.82 -12.21
CA GLN A 55 7.92 5.62 -11.14
C GLN A 55 9.02 6.65 -11.25
N PHE A 56 9.31 7.30 -10.14
CA PHE A 56 10.30 8.35 -10.04
C PHE A 56 11.36 7.95 -9.02
N ILE A 57 12.62 8.31 -9.26
CA ILE A 57 13.63 8.40 -8.21
C ILE A 57 13.53 9.81 -7.62
N VAL A 58 13.39 9.89 -6.30
CA VAL A 58 13.25 11.14 -5.56
C VAL A 58 14.48 11.37 -4.69
N ALA A 59 15.08 12.54 -4.81
CA ALA A 59 16.25 12.94 -4.03
C ALA A 59 16.20 14.44 -3.69
N ALA A 60 17.10 14.89 -2.82
CA ALA A 60 17.33 16.31 -2.64
C ALA A 60 18.12 16.88 -3.82
N GLY A 61 17.62 17.91 -4.44
CA GLY A 61 18.34 18.67 -5.45
C GLY A 61 19.45 19.56 -4.85
N PRO A 62 20.27 20.19 -5.69
CA PRO A 62 21.36 21.07 -5.25
C PRO A 62 20.91 22.26 -4.39
N ASP A 63 19.67 22.68 -4.55
CA ASP A 63 19.03 23.77 -3.79
C ASP A 63 18.33 23.27 -2.50
N GLY A 64 18.44 21.97 -2.21
CA GLY A 64 17.80 21.32 -1.08
C GLY A 64 16.30 21.04 -1.24
N ARG A 65 15.72 21.37 -2.40
CA ARG A 65 14.33 21.05 -2.74
C ARG A 65 14.23 19.64 -3.30
N PRO A 66 13.02 19.02 -3.32
CA PRO A 66 12.84 17.71 -3.93
C PRO A 66 13.10 17.80 -5.45
N ALA A 67 13.89 16.87 -5.94
CA ALA A 67 14.10 16.59 -7.34
C ALA A 67 13.59 15.18 -7.65
N ALA A 68 12.92 15.02 -8.78
CA ALA A 68 12.38 13.73 -9.21
C ALA A 68 12.83 13.44 -10.64
N GLN A 69 13.35 12.24 -10.85
CA GLN A 69 13.66 11.69 -12.16
C GLN A 69 12.64 10.62 -12.50
N LEU A 70 11.87 10.81 -13.57
CA LEU A 70 10.99 9.77 -14.09
C LEU A 70 11.83 8.65 -14.69
N VAL A 71 11.68 7.42 -14.15
CA VAL A 71 12.47 6.24 -14.55
C VAL A 71 11.64 5.12 -15.16
N ARG A 72 10.30 5.15 -14.98
CA ARG A 72 9.37 4.22 -15.62
C ARG A 72 8.10 4.93 -16.06
N ARG A 73 7.65 4.58 -17.28
CA ARG A 73 6.29 4.78 -17.78
C ARG A 73 5.74 3.44 -18.21
N ALA A 74 4.59 3.07 -17.72
CA ALA A 74 3.85 1.90 -18.17
C ALA A 74 2.36 2.14 -18.00
N GLU A 75 1.56 1.25 -18.56
CA GLU A 75 0.11 1.26 -18.44
C GLU A 75 -0.33 -0.04 -17.76
N ILE A 76 -1.23 0.09 -16.79
CA ILE A 76 -1.87 -1.02 -16.08
C ILE A 76 -3.04 -1.52 -16.92
N GLY A 77 -3.90 -0.61 -17.38
CA GLY A 77 -4.97 -0.94 -18.32
C GLY A 77 -6.31 -0.34 -17.98
N SER A 78 -6.65 -0.27 -16.71
CA SER A 78 -7.88 0.34 -16.22
C SER A 78 -7.68 0.95 -14.83
N ILE A 79 -8.76 1.39 -14.24
CA ILE A 79 -8.79 2.05 -12.93
C ILE A 79 -8.02 1.23 -11.89
N SER A 80 -7.08 1.87 -11.23
CA SER A 80 -6.13 1.21 -10.32
C SER A 80 -5.75 2.16 -9.20
N GLU A 81 -5.73 1.66 -7.96
CA GLU A 81 -5.41 2.48 -6.80
C GLU A 81 -4.30 1.86 -5.94
N GLY A 82 -4.53 0.69 -5.38
CA GLY A 82 -3.62 0.09 -4.42
C GLY A 82 -2.20 -0.09 -4.96
N CYS A 83 -1.22 0.37 -4.20
CA CYS A 83 0.20 0.25 -4.52
C CYS A 83 0.99 -0.13 -3.27
N ALA A 84 1.79 -1.20 -3.35
CA ALA A 84 2.71 -1.61 -2.29
C ALA A 84 3.99 -2.22 -2.86
N ALA A 85 5.12 -1.96 -2.22
CA ALA A 85 6.40 -2.52 -2.63
C ALA A 85 6.96 -3.51 -1.60
N ASP A 86 7.63 -4.55 -2.08
CA ASP A 86 8.49 -5.42 -1.29
C ASP A 86 9.93 -5.37 -1.85
N PRO A 87 10.77 -4.45 -1.33
CA PRO A 87 12.15 -4.33 -1.79
C PRO A 87 13.00 -5.59 -1.60
N ALA A 88 12.64 -6.46 -0.65
CA ALA A 88 13.38 -7.69 -0.37
C ALA A 88 13.27 -8.72 -1.51
N THR A 89 12.21 -8.69 -2.28
CA THR A 89 12.02 -9.54 -3.48
C THR A 89 12.00 -8.75 -4.79
N ASP A 90 12.37 -7.46 -4.74
CA ASP A 90 12.30 -6.53 -5.87
C ASP A 90 10.91 -6.52 -6.53
N ALA A 91 9.86 -6.57 -5.72
CA ALA A 91 8.48 -6.64 -6.19
C ALA A 91 7.71 -5.34 -5.93
N LEU A 92 6.85 -5.00 -6.88
CA LEU A 92 5.84 -3.94 -6.79
C LEU A 92 4.48 -4.58 -7.05
N TYR A 93 3.55 -4.40 -6.12
CA TYR A 93 2.18 -4.87 -6.23
C TYR A 93 1.25 -3.71 -6.53
N ILE A 94 0.31 -3.94 -7.44
CA ILE A 94 -0.71 -2.95 -7.83
C ILE A 94 -2.06 -3.64 -7.88
N ALA A 95 -3.09 -2.98 -7.33
CA ALA A 95 -4.48 -3.38 -7.46
C ALA A 95 -5.11 -2.66 -8.66
N GLU A 96 -5.63 -3.43 -9.60
CA GLU A 96 -6.50 -2.99 -10.69
C GLU A 96 -7.93 -3.39 -10.32
N GLU A 97 -8.76 -2.42 -9.98
CA GLU A 97 -9.99 -2.56 -9.17
C GLU A 97 -10.88 -3.74 -9.58
N ASN A 98 -11.23 -3.82 -10.86
CA ASN A 98 -12.14 -4.83 -11.40
C ASN A 98 -11.43 -6.05 -12.00
N ILE A 99 -10.10 -6.09 -11.95
CA ILE A 99 -9.28 -7.16 -12.56
C ILE A 99 -8.59 -8.00 -11.50
N GLY A 100 -7.89 -7.36 -10.54
CA GLY A 100 -7.19 -8.07 -9.46
C GLY A 100 -5.83 -7.49 -9.12
N LEU A 101 -5.01 -8.31 -8.48
CA LEU A 101 -3.69 -7.93 -8.00
C LEU A 101 -2.60 -8.33 -8.97
N TRP A 102 -1.77 -7.38 -9.35
CA TRP A 102 -0.62 -7.57 -10.21
C TRP A 102 0.69 -7.49 -9.43
N ARG A 103 1.67 -8.29 -9.85
CA ARG A 103 3.06 -8.19 -9.43
C ARG A 103 3.93 -7.75 -10.60
N TYR A 104 4.63 -6.65 -10.42
CA TYR A 104 5.67 -6.12 -11.30
C TYR A 104 7.04 -6.31 -10.65
N GLY A 105 8.13 -6.25 -11.42
CA GLY A 105 9.44 -5.95 -10.83
C GLY A 105 9.47 -4.51 -10.31
N LEU A 106 10.10 -4.28 -9.17
CA LEU A 106 10.34 -2.94 -8.65
C LEU A 106 11.42 -2.21 -9.46
N ASP A 107 12.35 -2.95 -10.09
CA ASP A 107 13.32 -2.39 -11.02
C ASP A 107 12.59 -1.70 -12.19
N PRO A 108 12.82 -0.39 -12.43
CA PRO A 108 12.21 0.31 -13.55
C PRO A 108 12.45 -0.32 -14.91
N ALA A 109 13.57 -1.05 -15.08
CA ALA A 109 13.91 -1.74 -16.33
C ALA A 109 12.94 -2.88 -16.68
N SER A 110 12.15 -3.38 -15.71
CA SER A 110 11.10 -4.38 -15.96
C SER A 110 9.93 -3.83 -16.82
N GLY A 111 9.86 -2.50 -16.98
CA GLY A 111 8.83 -1.84 -17.79
C GLY A 111 7.41 -2.18 -17.34
N GLY A 112 6.56 -2.60 -18.27
CA GLY A 112 5.17 -3.04 -18.03
C GLY A 112 5.02 -4.54 -17.81
N THR A 113 6.13 -5.32 -17.72
CA THR A 113 6.07 -6.77 -17.50
C THR A 113 5.50 -7.08 -16.11
N ARG A 114 4.45 -7.91 -16.08
CA ARG A 114 3.72 -8.23 -14.85
C ARG A 114 3.17 -9.66 -14.86
N THR A 115 2.85 -10.17 -13.68
CA THR A 115 2.13 -11.43 -13.48
C THR A 115 0.89 -11.16 -12.61
N LEU A 116 -0.21 -11.86 -12.91
CA LEU A 116 -1.42 -11.78 -12.11
C LEU A 116 -1.23 -12.64 -10.84
N VAL A 117 -1.30 -12.00 -9.69
CA VAL A 117 -1.22 -12.68 -8.38
C VAL A 117 -2.57 -13.30 -8.03
N GLN A 118 -3.63 -12.51 -8.17
CA GLN A 118 -4.98 -12.90 -7.81
C GLN A 118 -5.97 -12.15 -8.70
N PRO A 119 -6.77 -12.83 -9.51
CA PRO A 119 -7.92 -12.19 -10.16
C PRO A 119 -9.01 -11.86 -9.15
N VAL A 120 -9.83 -10.85 -9.47
CA VAL A 120 -11.10 -10.66 -8.79
C VAL A 120 -11.94 -11.93 -8.91
N ALA A 121 -12.37 -12.46 -7.77
CA ALA A 121 -13.15 -13.70 -7.69
C ALA A 121 -13.97 -13.73 -6.39
N PRO A 122 -15.23 -14.18 -6.42
CA PRO A 122 -16.05 -14.32 -5.22
C PRO A 122 -15.36 -15.19 -4.16
N GLY A 123 -15.34 -14.71 -2.91
CA GLY A 123 -14.76 -15.44 -1.79
C GLY A 123 -13.24 -15.38 -1.67
N LEU A 124 -12.55 -14.69 -2.59
CA LEU A 124 -11.10 -14.43 -2.53
C LEU A 124 -10.81 -12.93 -2.51
N LEU A 125 -11.11 -12.25 -3.59
CA LEU A 125 -10.94 -10.81 -3.77
C LEU A 125 -12.16 -10.31 -4.54
N VAL A 126 -12.99 -9.50 -3.90
CA VAL A 126 -14.22 -8.98 -4.49
C VAL A 126 -13.99 -7.52 -4.89
N ALA A 127 -14.37 -7.15 -6.09
CA ALA A 127 -14.22 -5.79 -6.59
C ALA A 127 -15.03 -4.79 -5.72
N ASP A 128 -14.50 -3.62 -5.46
CA ASP A 128 -13.25 -3.16 -6.03
C ASP A 128 -12.05 -3.68 -5.22
N ALA A 129 -10.96 -3.98 -5.93
CA ALA A 129 -9.69 -4.30 -5.30
C ALA A 129 -8.92 -2.98 -5.07
N GLU A 130 -8.80 -2.60 -3.81
CA GLU A 130 -8.36 -1.27 -3.40
C GLU A 130 -6.97 -1.30 -2.75
N GLY A 131 -6.80 -0.60 -1.65
CA GLY A 131 -5.54 -0.41 -0.94
C GLY A 131 -4.71 -1.67 -0.76
N LEU A 132 -3.39 -1.52 -0.87
CA LEU A 132 -2.40 -2.56 -0.65
C LEU A 132 -1.38 -2.13 0.38
N THR A 133 -0.93 -3.07 1.20
CA THR A 133 0.22 -2.87 2.08
C THR A 133 1.04 -4.13 2.23
N THR A 134 2.33 -3.98 2.54
CA THR A 134 3.19 -5.10 2.93
C THR A 134 3.51 -5.03 4.42
N LEU A 135 3.62 -6.19 5.07
CA LEU A 135 4.02 -6.31 6.47
C LEU A 135 5.12 -7.36 6.61
N THR A 136 6.16 -7.04 7.39
CA THR A 136 7.23 -7.97 7.75
C THR A 136 7.06 -8.42 9.19
N ASP A 137 7.00 -9.75 9.40
CA ASP A 137 6.94 -10.39 10.70
C ASP A 137 8.09 -11.41 10.83
N GLY A 138 9.16 -11.03 11.48
CA GLY A 138 10.39 -11.81 11.52
C GLY A 138 10.96 -12.07 10.12
N ALA A 139 11.01 -13.34 9.71
CA ALA A 139 11.44 -13.73 8.37
C ALA A 139 10.27 -13.80 7.37
N ALA A 140 9.03 -13.79 7.84
CA ALA A 140 7.84 -13.84 7.01
C ALA A 140 7.47 -12.44 6.48
N ARG A 141 6.99 -12.37 5.25
CA ARG A 141 6.45 -11.15 4.65
C ARG A 141 5.08 -11.43 4.09
N TYR A 142 4.19 -10.46 4.27
CA TYR A 142 2.80 -10.56 3.88
C TYR A 142 2.40 -9.37 3.01
N LEU A 143 1.54 -9.63 2.03
CA LEU A 143 0.77 -8.64 1.29
C LEU A 143 -0.66 -8.70 1.83
N ILE A 144 -1.24 -7.56 2.15
CA ILE A 144 -2.62 -7.41 2.60
C ILE A 144 -3.31 -6.47 1.60
N ALA A 145 -4.48 -6.85 1.14
CA ALA A 145 -5.29 -6.04 0.24
C ALA A 145 -6.63 -5.67 0.87
N SER A 146 -7.22 -4.57 0.43
CA SER A 146 -8.64 -4.31 0.62
C SER A 146 -9.45 -4.97 -0.49
N SER A 147 -10.41 -5.80 -0.10
CA SER A 147 -11.49 -6.33 -0.92
C SER A 147 -12.74 -5.52 -0.56
N GLN A 148 -12.85 -4.31 -1.14
CA GLN A 148 -13.83 -3.32 -0.73
C GLN A 148 -15.26 -3.84 -0.91
N GLY A 149 -15.53 -4.55 -2.02
CA GLY A 149 -16.86 -5.03 -2.36
C GLY A 149 -17.49 -6.01 -1.37
N ASP A 150 -16.70 -6.65 -0.49
CA ASP A 150 -17.19 -7.47 0.62
C ASP A 150 -16.59 -7.13 1.99
N SER A 151 -15.92 -6.00 2.08
CA SER A 151 -15.30 -5.48 3.32
C SER A 151 -14.39 -6.51 4.02
N THR A 152 -13.61 -7.26 3.22
CA THR A 152 -12.66 -8.25 3.72
C THR A 152 -11.22 -7.88 3.36
N PHE A 153 -10.27 -8.50 4.06
CA PHE A 153 -8.84 -8.24 3.88
C PHE A 153 -8.11 -9.55 3.59
N PRO A 154 -7.97 -9.93 2.30
CA PRO A 154 -7.18 -11.09 1.92
C PRO A 154 -5.69 -10.88 2.15
N VAL A 155 -5.01 -11.95 2.58
CA VAL A 155 -3.60 -11.97 2.96
C VAL A 155 -2.84 -13.02 2.16
N TRP A 156 -1.70 -12.63 1.59
CA TRP A 156 -0.76 -13.53 0.93
C TRP A 156 0.59 -13.50 1.64
N ARG A 157 1.22 -14.65 1.78
CA ARG A 157 2.64 -14.74 2.15
C ARG A 157 3.49 -14.54 0.90
N ILE A 158 4.46 -13.60 0.94
CA ILE A 158 5.21 -13.13 -0.23
C ILE A 158 6.74 -13.31 -0.12
N ASP A 159 7.24 -14.00 0.89
CA ASP A 159 8.67 -14.30 1.07
C ASP A 159 9.16 -15.51 0.24
N GLY A 160 8.26 -16.21 -0.45
CA GLY A 160 8.56 -17.28 -1.39
C GLY A 160 8.71 -16.78 -2.85
N ALA A 161 8.92 -17.72 -3.77
CA ALA A 161 8.99 -17.42 -5.21
C ALA A 161 7.67 -16.85 -5.75
N GLU A 162 6.55 -17.39 -5.28
CA GLU A 162 5.21 -16.96 -5.64
C GLU A 162 4.39 -16.60 -4.40
N PRO A 163 3.51 -15.58 -4.48
CA PRO A 163 2.58 -15.24 -3.41
C PRO A 163 1.66 -16.43 -3.07
N GLN A 164 1.54 -16.72 -1.78
CA GLN A 164 0.69 -17.81 -1.28
C GLN A 164 -0.47 -17.25 -0.48
N PHE A 165 -1.69 -17.45 -0.96
CA PHE A 165 -2.90 -17.06 -0.23
C PHE A 165 -2.96 -17.76 1.14
N LYS A 166 -3.23 -16.99 2.19
CA LYS A 166 -3.28 -17.47 3.59
C LYS A 166 -4.67 -17.43 4.21
N GLY A 167 -5.56 -16.72 3.61
CA GLY A 167 -6.90 -16.48 4.10
C GLY A 167 -7.25 -15.01 4.00
N ARG A 168 -8.37 -14.66 4.59
CA ARG A 168 -8.86 -13.28 4.70
C ARG A 168 -9.51 -13.05 6.04
N PHE A 169 -9.42 -11.84 6.54
CA PHE A 169 -10.05 -11.46 7.81
C PHE A 169 -11.06 -10.33 7.57
N VAL A 170 -11.87 -10.10 8.57
CA VAL A 170 -12.76 -8.95 8.71
C VAL A 170 -12.50 -8.28 10.04
N VAL A 171 -12.80 -6.99 10.14
CA VAL A 171 -12.81 -6.28 11.42
C VAL A 171 -14.27 -6.08 11.82
N VAL A 172 -14.69 -6.80 12.83
CA VAL A 172 -16.08 -6.81 13.32
C VAL A 172 -16.26 -5.82 14.45
N ASP A 173 -17.50 -5.50 14.77
CA ASP A 173 -17.86 -4.68 15.93
C ASP A 173 -17.29 -5.24 17.24
N GLY A 174 -16.83 -4.35 18.10
CA GLY A 174 -16.28 -4.64 19.41
C GLY A 174 -16.59 -3.54 20.40
N THR A 175 -15.55 -2.91 20.97
CA THR A 175 -15.71 -1.69 21.78
C THR A 175 -15.96 -0.45 20.92
N VAL A 176 -15.64 -0.54 19.64
CA VAL A 176 -15.97 0.38 18.56
C VAL A 176 -16.57 -0.42 17.42
N ASP A 177 -17.19 0.21 16.47
CA ASP A 177 -17.71 -0.39 15.24
C ASP A 177 -16.60 -1.09 14.43
N GLY A 178 -17.00 -1.99 13.54
CA GLY A 178 -16.12 -2.70 12.62
C GLY A 178 -15.56 -1.82 11.51
N VAL A 179 -15.21 -2.44 10.39
CA VAL A 179 -14.68 -1.75 9.21
C VAL A 179 -15.45 -2.15 7.98
N THR A 180 -15.85 -1.18 7.18
CA THR A 180 -16.52 -1.38 5.89
C THR A 180 -16.01 -0.41 4.83
N GLY A 181 -16.10 -0.79 3.55
CA GLY A 181 -15.84 0.10 2.41
C GLY A 181 -14.43 0.69 2.39
N THR A 182 -13.41 -0.09 2.76
CA THR A 182 -12.03 0.41 2.89
C THR A 182 -11.39 0.71 1.54
N ASP A 183 -10.97 1.96 1.34
CA ASP A 183 -10.12 2.37 0.24
C ASP A 183 -8.65 2.07 0.55
N GLY A 184 -8.15 2.50 1.71
CA GLY A 184 -6.74 2.46 2.03
C GLY A 184 -6.40 1.74 3.33
N LEU A 185 -5.25 1.07 3.35
CA LEU A 185 -4.67 0.49 4.55
C LEU A 185 -3.15 0.63 4.55
N ALA A 186 -2.57 0.61 5.75
CA ALA A 186 -1.12 0.61 5.95
C ALA A 186 -0.75 -0.35 7.07
N ALA A 187 0.41 -1.00 6.97
CA ALA A 187 0.89 -1.90 8.00
C ALA A 187 2.36 -1.66 8.34
N LEU A 188 2.69 -1.90 9.59
CA LEU A 188 4.06 -1.85 10.08
C LEU A 188 4.30 -3.04 11.01
N GLY A 189 5.30 -3.86 10.69
CA GLY A 189 5.72 -4.98 11.52
C GLY A 189 6.65 -4.53 12.66
N GLY A 190 6.74 -5.35 13.70
CA GLY A 190 7.52 -5.06 14.89
C GLY A 190 6.82 -4.10 15.87
N PRO A 191 7.46 -3.73 16.98
CA PRO A 191 6.82 -2.94 18.04
C PRO A 191 6.43 -1.53 17.59
N VAL A 192 5.15 -1.18 17.74
CA VAL A 192 4.60 0.15 17.45
C VAL A 192 3.68 0.58 18.58
N GLY A 193 4.10 1.49 19.43
CA GLY A 193 3.30 1.94 20.58
C GLY A 193 2.79 0.78 21.44
N PRO A 194 1.47 0.61 21.62
CA PRO A 194 0.89 -0.50 22.37
C PRO A 194 0.84 -1.84 21.62
N PHE A 195 1.28 -1.88 20.35
CA PHE A 195 1.23 -3.06 19.47
C PHE A 195 2.63 -3.71 19.42
N PRO A 196 2.90 -4.79 20.15
CA PRO A 196 4.27 -5.30 20.33
C PRO A 196 4.81 -6.07 19.10
N GLU A 197 3.96 -6.54 18.20
CA GLU A 197 4.38 -7.35 17.04
C GLU A 197 3.99 -6.73 15.70
N GLY A 198 3.26 -5.62 15.72
CA GLY A 198 2.88 -4.89 14.52
C GLY A 198 1.48 -4.31 14.60
N LEU A 199 1.24 -3.37 13.70
CA LEU A 199 -0.01 -2.61 13.59
C LEU A 199 -0.48 -2.63 12.15
N VAL A 200 -1.77 -2.85 11.93
CA VAL A 200 -2.45 -2.56 10.67
C VAL A 200 -3.43 -1.42 10.91
N VAL A 201 -3.30 -0.36 10.11
CA VAL A 201 -4.22 0.80 10.13
C VAL A 201 -5.11 0.68 8.92
N ILE A 202 -6.41 0.73 9.12
CA ILE A 202 -7.43 0.50 8.09
C ILE A 202 -8.37 1.69 8.07
N GLN A 203 -8.59 2.30 6.90
CA GLN A 203 -9.62 3.31 6.72
C GLN A 203 -10.99 2.63 6.80
N ASP A 204 -11.91 3.25 7.51
CA ASP A 204 -13.29 2.82 7.67
C ASP A 204 -14.22 3.90 7.07
N ASP A 205 -14.96 3.52 6.03
CA ASP A 205 -15.82 4.44 5.29
C ASP A 205 -17.11 4.74 6.06
N VAL A 206 -17.78 3.71 6.57
CA VAL A 206 -19.07 3.85 7.25
C VAL A 206 -18.88 3.66 8.76
N ASN A 207 -18.65 4.75 9.46
CA ASN A 207 -18.40 4.76 10.89
C ASN A 207 -19.66 5.21 11.66
N ASP A 208 -19.99 4.57 12.76
CA ASP A 208 -21.15 4.84 13.62
C ASP A 208 -21.23 6.31 14.09
N THR A 209 -20.11 6.99 14.19
CA THR A 209 -20.03 8.42 14.58
C THR A 209 -20.21 9.38 13.40
N GLY A 210 -20.48 8.91 12.20
CA GLY A 210 -20.91 9.67 11.03
C GLY A 210 -19.81 10.29 10.17
N THR A 211 -18.53 10.09 10.49
CA THR A 211 -17.39 10.50 9.67
C THR A 211 -16.43 9.34 9.49
N GLN A 212 -15.78 9.28 8.33
CA GLN A 212 -14.69 8.31 8.10
C GLN A 212 -13.62 8.43 9.19
N ASN A 213 -13.03 7.29 9.57
CA ASN A 213 -11.93 7.24 10.52
C ASN A 213 -10.93 6.13 10.18
N PHE A 214 -9.97 5.92 11.07
CA PHE A 214 -9.00 4.84 10.98
C PHE A 214 -9.14 3.90 12.17
N LYS A 215 -9.22 2.60 11.91
CA LYS A 215 -9.16 1.56 12.93
C LYS A 215 -7.74 1.02 13.03
N TYR A 216 -7.28 0.83 14.27
CA TYR A 216 -5.97 0.27 14.59
C TYR A 216 -6.15 -1.18 15.01
N VAL A 217 -5.59 -2.10 14.24
CA VAL A 217 -5.73 -3.54 14.43
C VAL A 217 -4.37 -4.13 14.79
N ASP A 218 -4.32 -4.86 15.90
CA ASP A 218 -3.11 -5.56 16.32
C ASP A 218 -2.80 -6.71 15.33
N TRP A 219 -1.57 -6.76 14.84
CA TRP A 219 -1.16 -7.85 13.94
C TRP A 219 -1.29 -9.23 14.57
N ARG A 220 -1.15 -9.33 15.89
CA ARG A 220 -1.33 -10.62 16.62
C ARG A 220 -2.73 -11.19 16.45
N ASP A 221 -3.76 -10.33 16.42
CA ASP A 221 -5.16 -10.78 16.29
C ASP A 221 -5.39 -11.30 14.87
N ILE A 222 -4.88 -10.63 13.86
CA ILE A 222 -4.94 -11.08 12.46
C ILE A 222 -4.19 -12.40 12.30
N ARG A 223 -2.97 -12.50 12.84
CA ARG A 223 -2.15 -13.70 12.78
C ARG A 223 -2.85 -14.89 13.46
N ALA A 224 -3.42 -14.69 14.62
CA ALA A 224 -4.18 -15.72 15.35
C ALA A 224 -5.43 -16.18 14.57
N ALA A 225 -6.17 -15.24 13.98
CA ALA A 225 -7.37 -15.54 13.20
C ALA A 225 -7.06 -16.36 11.93
N LEU A 226 -5.89 -16.14 11.32
CA LEU A 226 -5.48 -16.81 10.09
C LEU A 226 -4.56 -18.03 10.32
N GLY A 227 -4.12 -18.27 11.55
CA GLY A 227 -3.21 -19.38 11.90
C GLY A 227 -1.80 -19.22 11.27
N LEU A 228 -1.27 -18.00 11.23
CA LEU A 228 0.02 -17.63 10.64
C LEU A 228 1.18 -17.79 11.63
#